data_4086edd9aa509524a5e36770539c5adf
#
_entry.id   4086edd9aa509524a5e36770539c5adf
#
_cell.length_a   1.000
_cell.length_b   1.000
_cell.length_c   1.000
_cell.angle_alpha   90.00
_cell.angle_beta   90.00
_cell.angle_gamma   90.00
#
_symmetry.space_group_name_H-M   'P 1'
#
loop_
_entity.id
_entity.type
_entity.pdbx_description
1 polymer ?
#
loop_
_entity_poly.entity_id
_entity_poly.type
_entity_poly.pdbx_seq_one_letter_code
_entity_poly.pdbx_strand_id
1 'polypeptide(L)'
;MKLTAIRKFTGSLELVTGLHIGSGNNEMHIGGTDNPVLKNPVTQEPYIPGSSLKGKIRSLLEWKLGVVDQTKGKPLGFRDIGDVPNAKRDQAKTLLKLFGGAPEGSNQDMKLVEEIGPTRLAFWDCSLSRAWVAEMSRRNLLLTETKMENMIDRIRGVAEHPRNTERVPAGATFDFALTVRIHDDEDLLATVYEGLKLLELTGLGGSGSRGYGKVKFASLNLDGADVLDELAKVNLAEAV
;
A
#
# COMPACT_ATOMS: atom_id res chain seq x y z
N MET A 1 -19.35 -20.54 7.97
CA MET A 1 -18.68 -19.21 7.97
C MET A 1 -19.73 -18.13 8.22
N LYS A 2 -19.59 -17.39 9.34
CA LYS A 2 -20.53 -16.33 9.76
C LYS A 2 -19.75 -15.04 9.97
N LEU A 3 -20.22 -13.92 9.43
CA LEU A 3 -19.67 -12.61 9.73
C LEU A 3 -20.00 -12.25 11.19
N THR A 4 -18.99 -12.14 12.04
CA THR A 4 -19.13 -11.88 13.49
C THR A 4 -18.79 -10.44 13.85
N ALA A 5 -17.87 -9.79 13.12
CA ALA A 5 -17.54 -8.40 13.33
C ALA A 5 -17.04 -7.71 12.06
N ILE A 6 -17.15 -6.38 12.04
CA ILE A 6 -16.49 -5.50 11.07
C ILE A 6 -15.66 -4.52 11.88
N ARG A 7 -14.34 -4.64 11.76
CA ARG A 7 -13.37 -3.77 12.43
C ARG A 7 -12.92 -2.67 11.47
N LYS A 8 -12.83 -1.44 11.93
CA LYS A 8 -12.51 -0.30 11.08
C LYS A 8 -11.27 0.44 11.60
N PHE A 9 -10.21 0.41 10.81
CA PHE A 9 -9.08 1.32 10.99
C PHE A 9 -9.37 2.65 10.31
N THR A 10 -9.08 3.74 11.00
CA THR A 10 -9.11 5.11 10.46
C THR A 10 -7.92 5.88 11.01
N GLY A 11 -7.45 6.88 10.27
CA GLY A 11 -6.32 7.68 10.74
C GLY A 11 -5.83 8.65 9.70
N SER A 12 -4.66 9.22 9.97
CA SER A 12 -3.98 10.14 9.06
C SER A 12 -2.63 9.55 8.65
N LEU A 13 -2.42 9.39 7.35
CA LEU A 13 -1.16 8.97 6.75
C LEU A 13 -0.41 10.21 6.28
N GLU A 14 0.74 10.49 6.88
CA GLU A 14 1.60 11.64 6.56
C GLU A 14 2.75 11.22 5.64
N LEU A 15 3.04 12.05 4.65
CA LEU A 15 4.22 11.90 3.79
C LEU A 15 5.45 12.47 4.48
N VAL A 16 6.40 11.60 4.85
CA VAL A 16 7.72 12.03 5.35
C VAL A 16 8.60 12.51 4.19
N THR A 17 8.44 11.89 3.01
CA THR A 17 9.09 12.33 1.75
C THR A 17 8.08 12.36 0.62
N GLY A 18 8.38 13.11 -0.45
CA GLY A 18 7.45 13.27 -1.57
C GLY A 18 7.01 11.95 -2.19
N LEU A 19 5.71 11.80 -2.47
CA LEU A 19 5.08 10.59 -2.99
C LEU A 19 4.76 10.71 -4.47
N HIS A 20 5.14 9.70 -5.26
CA HIS A 20 4.72 9.52 -6.63
C HIS A 20 3.94 8.21 -6.78
N ILE A 21 2.67 8.32 -7.10
CA ILE A 21 1.84 7.23 -7.62
C ILE A 21 1.38 7.67 -9.00
N GLY A 22 1.90 7.03 -10.05
CA GLY A 22 1.65 7.41 -11.43
C GLY A 22 0.20 7.16 -11.86
N SER A 23 -0.30 8.02 -12.75
CA SER A 23 -1.66 7.91 -13.30
C SER A 23 -1.85 6.72 -14.25
N GLY A 24 -0.75 6.10 -14.70
CA GLY A 24 -0.81 5.03 -15.72
C GLY A 24 -1.17 5.49 -17.14
N ASN A 25 -1.54 6.74 -17.31
CA ASN A 25 -1.81 7.32 -18.62
C ASN A 25 -0.52 7.84 -19.24
N ASN A 26 -0.14 7.27 -20.38
CA ASN A 26 0.96 7.75 -21.22
C ASN A 26 0.51 8.88 -22.19
N GLU A 27 -0.54 9.62 -21.86
CA GLU A 27 -0.92 10.78 -22.66
C GLU A 27 0.12 11.88 -22.43
N MET A 28 1.01 12.06 -23.39
CA MET A 28 1.95 13.17 -23.43
C MET A 28 1.17 14.46 -23.74
N HIS A 29 0.89 15.23 -22.71
CA HIS A 29 0.43 16.61 -22.91
C HIS A 29 1.64 17.49 -23.28
N ILE A 30 1.53 18.23 -24.38
CA ILE A 30 2.57 19.19 -24.80
C ILE A 30 2.75 20.22 -23.67
N GLY A 31 3.94 20.24 -23.05
CA GLY A 31 4.24 21.08 -21.89
C GLY A 31 3.86 20.50 -20.53
N GLY A 32 3.43 19.23 -20.45
CA GLY A 32 3.15 18.52 -19.21
C GLY A 32 4.39 17.89 -18.55
N THR A 33 4.20 17.32 -17.36
CA THR A 33 5.24 16.54 -16.66
C THR A 33 5.32 15.15 -17.30
N ASP A 34 6.54 14.61 -17.50
CA ASP A 34 6.76 13.29 -18.11
C ASP A 34 6.07 12.16 -17.33
N ASN A 35 6.02 12.30 -16.00
CA ASN A 35 5.42 11.32 -15.10
C ASN A 35 4.45 12.05 -14.13
N PRO A 36 3.17 12.22 -14.50
CA PRO A 36 2.18 12.84 -13.64
C PRO A 36 1.73 11.90 -12.51
N VAL A 37 1.31 12.48 -11.37
CA VAL A 37 0.64 11.75 -10.30
C VAL A 37 -0.83 11.51 -10.64
N LEU A 38 -1.36 10.43 -10.06
CA LEU A 38 -2.78 10.12 -10.11
C LEU A 38 -3.59 11.18 -9.35
N LYS A 39 -4.62 11.73 -10.00
CA LYS A 39 -5.52 12.73 -9.45
C LYS A 39 -6.97 12.31 -9.62
N ASN A 40 -7.81 12.73 -8.70
CA ASN A 40 -9.26 12.60 -8.84
C ASN A 40 -9.71 13.45 -10.05
N PRO A 41 -10.45 12.88 -11.01
CA PRO A 41 -10.81 13.60 -12.25
C PRO A 41 -11.75 14.80 -12.00
N VAL A 42 -12.48 14.80 -10.88
CA VAL A 42 -13.43 15.88 -10.54
C VAL A 42 -12.74 17.00 -9.77
N THR A 43 -11.98 16.66 -8.73
CA THR A 43 -11.36 17.67 -7.84
C THR A 43 -9.95 18.08 -8.28
N GLN A 44 -9.32 17.29 -9.16
CA GLN A 44 -7.91 17.42 -9.57
C GLN A 44 -6.92 17.32 -8.40
N GLU A 45 -7.38 16.84 -7.25
CA GLU A 45 -6.56 16.60 -6.08
C GLU A 45 -5.87 15.21 -6.19
N PRO A 46 -4.58 15.09 -5.83
CA PRO A 46 -3.93 13.80 -5.68
C PRO A 46 -4.63 12.95 -4.60
N TYR A 47 -4.64 11.64 -4.80
CA TYR A 47 -5.13 10.69 -3.79
C TYR A 47 -4.29 9.42 -3.82
N ILE A 48 -4.36 8.64 -2.74
CA ILE A 48 -3.74 7.32 -2.68
C ILE A 48 -4.81 6.26 -2.97
N PRO A 49 -4.75 5.53 -4.09
CA PRO A 49 -5.69 4.45 -4.36
C PRO A 49 -5.61 3.34 -3.30
N GLY A 50 -6.75 2.86 -2.86
CA GLY A 50 -6.82 1.69 -1.98
C GLY A 50 -6.14 0.46 -2.60
N SER A 51 -6.18 0.31 -3.92
CA SER A 51 -5.47 -0.74 -4.65
C SER A 51 -3.95 -0.65 -4.52
N SER A 52 -3.38 0.56 -4.48
CA SER A 52 -1.94 0.79 -4.28
C SER A 52 -1.51 0.40 -2.87
N LEU A 53 -2.30 0.76 -1.85
CA LEU A 53 -2.06 0.33 -0.47
C LEU A 53 -2.18 -1.19 -0.34
N LYS A 54 -3.27 -1.78 -0.85
CA LYS A 54 -3.50 -3.22 -0.83
C LYS A 54 -2.34 -3.97 -1.49
N GLY A 55 -1.95 -3.59 -2.71
CA GLY A 55 -0.89 -4.25 -3.46
C GLY A 55 0.46 -4.16 -2.76
N LYS A 56 0.81 -2.98 -2.25
CA LYS A 56 2.07 -2.76 -1.52
C LYS A 56 2.13 -3.59 -0.24
N ILE A 57 1.12 -3.49 0.63
CA ILE A 57 1.09 -4.21 1.91
C ILE A 57 1.10 -5.72 1.68
N ARG A 58 0.31 -6.21 0.73
CA ARG A 58 0.30 -7.63 0.35
C ARG A 58 1.68 -8.11 -0.07
N SER A 59 2.33 -7.42 -1.01
CA SER A 59 3.66 -7.77 -1.49
C SER A 59 4.69 -7.81 -0.35
N LEU A 60 4.64 -6.85 0.58
CA LEU A 60 5.55 -6.81 1.73
C LEU A 60 5.36 -8.01 2.66
N LEU A 61 4.12 -8.39 2.93
CA LEU A 61 3.81 -9.56 3.76
C LEU A 61 4.20 -10.88 3.05
N GLU A 62 4.01 -10.98 1.74
CA GLU A 62 4.45 -12.14 0.94
C GLU A 62 5.99 -12.27 0.95
N TRP A 63 6.73 -11.14 0.84
CA TRP A 63 8.18 -11.13 1.00
C TRP A 63 8.61 -11.52 2.42
N LYS A 64 7.98 -10.96 3.46
CA LYS A 64 8.25 -11.32 4.85
C LYS A 64 8.04 -12.82 5.10
N LEU A 65 6.95 -13.38 4.57
CA LEU A 65 6.67 -14.81 4.67
C LEU A 65 7.66 -15.66 3.86
N GLY A 66 8.31 -15.08 2.85
CA GLY A 66 9.25 -15.77 1.97
C GLY A 66 8.56 -16.76 1.04
N VAL A 67 7.42 -16.38 0.44
CA VAL A 67 6.66 -17.18 -0.53
C VAL A 67 6.78 -16.67 -1.96
N VAL A 68 7.48 -15.57 -2.18
CA VAL A 68 7.58 -14.92 -3.51
C VAL A 68 8.29 -15.79 -4.54
N ASP A 69 9.27 -16.60 -4.12
CA ASP A 69 9.98 -17.52 -5.02
C ASP A 69 9.05 -18.64 -5.53
N GLN A 70 8.18 -19.19 -4.65
CA GLN A 70 7.21 -20.22 -5.01
C GLN A 70 6.19 -19.71 -6.03
N THR A 71 5.82 -18.43 -5.93
CA THR A 71 4.88 -17.80 -6.86
C THR A 71 5.55 -17.23 -8.12
N LYS A 72 6.88 -17.36 -8.26
CA LYS A 72 7.68 -16.81 -9.36
C LYS A 72 7.43 -15.30 -9.55
N GLY A 73 7.34 -14.58 -8.43
CA GLY A 73 7.13 -13.14 -8.38
C GLY A 73 5.68 -12.68 -8.65
N LYS A 74 4.73 -13.62 -8.79
CA LYS A 74 3.30 -13.29 -8.89
C LYS A 74 2.67 -13.17 -7.49
N PRO A 75 1.54 -12.46 -7.32
CA PRO A 75 0.80 -12.50 -6.07
C PRO A 75 0.39 -13.95 -5.72
N LEU A 76 0.48 -14.29 -4.43
CA LEU A 76 0.11 -15.60 -3.90
C LEU A 76 -1.33 -15.96 -4.29
N GLY A 77 -1.52 -17.08 -4.97
CA GLY A 77 -2.82 -17.63 -5.36
C GLY A 77 -3.18 -18.91 -4.59
N PHE A 78 -4.41 -19.38 -4.77
CA PHE A 78 -4.88 -20.62 -4.14
C PHE A 78 -4.06 -21.83 -4.57
N ARG A 79 -3.67 -21.92 -5.83
CA ARG A 79 -2.84 -22.99 -6.40
C ARG A 79 -1.46 -23.11 -5.77
N ASP A 80 -0.90 -21.97 -5.32
CA ASP A 80 0.48 -21.92 -4.84
C ASP A 80 0.61 -22.50 -3.43
N ILE A 81 -0.52 -22.67 -2.69
CA ILE A 81 -0.51 -23.19 -1.31
C ILE A 81 0.09 -24.58 -1.22
N GLY A 82 -0.07 -25.41 -2.24
CA GLY A 82 0.53 -26.74 -2.32
C GLY A 82 2.06 -26.72 -2.28
N ASP A 83 2.65 -25.71 -2.89
CA ASP A 83 4.11 -25.52 -3.02
C ASP A 83 4.72 -24.77 -1.82
N VAL A 84 3.89 -24.15 -0.97
CA VAL A 84 4.35 -23.48 0.25
C VAL A 84 4.76 -24.53 1.30
N PRO A 85 5.95 -24.39 1.95
CA PRO A 85 6.38 -25.26 3.03
C PRO A 85 5.32 -25.39 4.13
N ASN A 86 5.12 -26.60 4.67
CA ASN A 86 4.06 -26.87 5.66
C ASN A 86 4.07 -25.89 6.84
N ALA A 87 5.24 -25.54 7.35
CA ALA A 87 5.38 -24.60 8.47
C ALA A 87 4.86 -23.18 8.18
N LYS A 88 4.70 -22.80 6.91
CA LYS A 88 4.25 -21.47 6.46
C LYS A 88 2.83 -21.47 5.88
N ARG A 89 2.22 -22.64 5.70
CA ARG A 89 0.93 -22.76 5.00
C ARG A 89 -0.20 -22.00 5.70
N ASP A 90 -0.27 -22.03 7.01
CA ASP A 90 -1.33 -21.34 7.76
C ASP A 90 -1.19 -19.82 7.63
N GLN A 91 0.04 -19.30 7.65
CA GLN A 91 0.31 -17.88 7.40
C GLN A 91 -0.04 -17.51 5.95
N ALA A 92 0.31 -18.37 4.97
CA ALA A 92 -0.06 -18.17 3.57
C ALA A 92 -1.59 -18.16 3.37
N LYS A 93 -2.33 -19.08 4.03
CA LYS A 93 -3.79 -19.07 4.06
C LYS A 93 -4.35 -17.78 4.70
N THR A 94 -3.70 -17.28 5.76
CA THR A 94 -4.05 -15.99 6.38
C THR A 94 -3.91 -14.83 5.38
N LEU A 95 -2.84 -14.81 4.57
CA LEU A 95 -2.70 -13.81 3.51
C LEU A 95 -3.81 -13.93 2.46
N LEU A 96 -4.19 -15.15 2.05
CA LEU A 96 -5.32 -15.36 1.14
C LEU A 96 -6.66 -14.92 1.76
N LYS A 97 -6.90 -15.17 3.04
CA LYS A 97 -8.07 -14.64 3.75
C LYS A 97 -8.10 -13.12 3.72
N LEU A 98 -6.99 -12.47 4.03
CA LEU A 98 -6.90 -11.01 4.07
C LEU A 98 -7.04 -10.38 2.69
N PHE A 99 -6.26 -10.82 1.71
CA PHE A 99 -6.12 -10.14 0.42
C PHE A 99 -6.88 -10.80 -0.74
N GLY A 100 -7.33 -12.03 -0.55
CA GLY A 100 -7.96 -12.83 -1.60
C GLY A 100 -6.95 -13.44 -2.57
N GLY A 101 -7.45 -14.27 -3.47
CA GLY A 101 -6.72 -14.87 -4.59
C GLY A 101 -7.66 -15.14 -5.75
N ALA A 102 -7.12 -15.30 -6.97
CA ALA A 102 -7.90 -15.76 -8.10
C ALA A 102 -7.92 -17.30 -8.10
N PRO A 103 -9.10 -17.96 -8.10
CA PRO A 103 -9.18 -19.40 -8.32
C PRO A 103 -8.90 -19.69 -9.80
N GLU A 104 -8.09 -20.71 -10.08
CA GLU A 104 -7.77 -21.13 -11.47
C GLU A 104 -8.55 -22.39 -11.91
N GLY A 105 -9.61 -22.75 -11.19
CA GLY A 105 -10.59 -23.77 -11.65
C GLY A 105 -10.22 -25.23 -11.37
N SER A 106 -9.15 -25.52 -10.61
CA SER A 106 -8.89 -26.91 -10.16
C SER A 106 -9.85 -27.31 -9.02
N ASN A 107 -10.18 -28.60 -8.90
CA ASN A 107 -11.01 -29.10 -7.79
C ASN A 107 -10.37 -28.88 -6.41
N GLN A 108 -9.03 -28.87 -6.33
CA GLN A 108 -8.32 -28.57 -5.09
C GLN A 108 -8.40 -27.10 -4.72
N ASP A 109 -8.28 -26.20 -5.72
CA ASP A 109 -8.43 -24.77 -5.51
C ASP A 109 -9.84 -24.43 -5.03
N MET A 110 -10.87 -25.06 -5.60
CA MET A 110 -12.27 -24.82 -5.18
C MET A 110 -12.51 -25.19 -3.71
N LYS A 111 -11.99 -26.31 -3.23
CA LYS A 111 -12.09 -26.68 -1.80
C LYS A 111 -11.41 -25.66 -0.90
N LEU A 112 -10.23 -25.18 -1.30
CA LEU A 112 -9.50 -24.17 -0.54
C LEU A 112 -10.20 -22.81 -0.58
N VAL A 113 -10.83 -22.45 -1.72
CA VAL A 113 -11.66 -21.25 -1.84
C VAL A 113 -12.85 -21.32 -0.89
N GLU A 114 -13.54 -22.47 -0.81
CA GLU A 114 -14.66 -22.69 0.13
C GLU A 114 -14.20 -22.62 1.59
N GLU A 115 -13.03 -23.20 1.92
CA GLU A 115 -12.43 -23.14 3.26
C GLU A 115 -12.08 -21.70 3.66
N ILE A 116 -11.41 -20.96 2.79
CA ILE A 116 -10.93 -19.60 3.05
C ILE A 116 -12.07 -18.59 2.98
N GLY A 117 -12.96 -18.71 1.99
CA GLY A 117 -14.09 -17.83 1.78
C GLY A 117 -13.71 -16.44 1.24
N PRO A 118 -14.60 -15.44 1.40
CA PRO A 118 -14.42 -14.11 0.80
C PRO A 118 -13.29 -13.32 1.44
N THR A 119 -12.68 -12.40 0.68
CA THR A 119 -11.62 -11.50 1.15
C THR A 119 -12.07 -10.68 2.36
N ARG A 120 -11.20 -10.57 3.38
CA ARG A 120 -11.50 -9.87 4.65
C ARG A 120 -11.20 -8.37 4.58
N LEU A 121 -10.18 -7.95 3.83
CA LEU A 121 -9.77 -6.55 3.78
C LEU A 121 -10.49 -5.77 2.69
N ALA A 122 -10.92 -4.55 3.03
CA ALA A 122 -11.31 -3.54 2.07
C ALA A 122 -10.48 -2.28 2.33
N PHE A 123 -9.64 -1.92 1.37
CA PHE A 123 -8.86 -0.68 1.36
C PHE A 123 -9.65 0.39 0.63
N TRP A 124 -9.79 1.54 1.26
CA TRP A 124 -10.45 2.68 0.66
C TRP A 124 -9.43 3.65 0.06
N ASP A 125 -9.85 4.39 -0.94
CA ASP A 125 -9.03 5.48 -1.48
C ASP A 125 -8.82 6.54 -0.41
N CYS A 126 -7.59 7.00 -0.24
CA CYS A 126 -7.23 8.00 0.74
C CYS A 126 -7.13 9.36 0.06
N SER A 127 -8.09 10.24 0.33
CA SER A 127 -8.07 11.63 -0.13
C SER A 127 -7.07 12.45 0.69
N LEU A 128 -6.56 13.54 0.11
CA LEU A 128 -5.84 14.56 0.89
C LEU A 128 -6.74 15.09 2.01
N SER A 129 -6.18 15.28 3.20
CA SER A 129 -6.92 15.86 4.32
C SER A 129 -7.38 17.28 3.99
N ARG A 130 -8.61 17.59 4.35
CA ARG A 130 -9.18 18.94 4.10
C ARG A 130 -8.38 20.04 4.77
N ALA A 131 -7.80 19.77 5.94
CA ALA A 131 -6.94 20.71 6.65
C ALA A 131 -5.68 21.05 5.85
N TRP A 132 -5.02 20.02 5.27
CA TRP A 132 -3.83 20.25 4.46
C TRP A 132 -4.15 20.99 3.15
N VAL A 133 -5.23 20.61 2.45
CA VAL A 133 -5.69 21.29 1.23
C VAL A 133 -6.00 22.78 1.50
N ALA A 134 -6.71 23.07 2.60
CA ALA A 134 -7.01 24.44 3.00
C ALA A 134 -5.75 25.26 3.33
N GLU A 135 -4.76 24.64 3.98
CA GLU A 135 -3.48 25.29 4.28
C GLU A 135 -2.69 25.62 3.00
N MET A 136 -2.63 24.68 2.04
CA MET A 136 -1.97 24.92 0.75
C MET A 136 -2.67 26.06 -0.01
N SER A 137 -4.01 26.05 -0.04
CA SER A 137 -4.80 27.13 -0.66
C SER A 137 -4.55 28.48 0.00
N ARG A 138 -4.55 28.54 1.33
CA ARG A 138 -4.28 29.76 2.10
C ARG A 138 -2.90 30.35 1.79
N ARG A 139 -1.90 29.48 1.56
CA ARG A 139 -0.53 29.87 1.21
C ARG A 139 -0.31 30.07 -0.29
N ASN A 140 -1.34 29.87 -1.10
CA ASN A 140 -1.26 29.90 -2.57
C ASN A 140 -0.19 28.95 -3.13
N LEU A 141 -0.10 27.74 -2.55
CA LEU A 141 0.82 26.68 -2.95
C LEU A 141 0.08 25.58 -3.71
N LEU A 142 0.80 24.92 -4.63
CA LEU A 142 0.28 23.76 -5.36
C LEU A 142 0.25 22.51 -4.48
N LEU A 143 -0.67 21.59 -4.79
CA LEU A 143 -0.78 20.29 -4.12
C LEU A 143 0.29 19.29 -4.59
N THR A 144 1.02 19.63 -5.64
CA THR A 144 2.11 18.80 -6.21
C THR A 144 3.33 19.66 -6.49
N GLU A 145 4.48 19.01 -6.53
CA GLU A 145 5.76 19.59 -6.94
C GLU A 145 6.38 18.75 -8.06
N THR A 146 7.26 19.36 -8.85
CA THR A 146 8.03 18.64 -9.88
C THR A 146 9.47 18.47 -9.40
N LYS A 147 9.91 17.21 -9.32
CA LYS A 147 11.33 16.88 -9.06
C LYS A 147 12.01 16.51 -10.36
N MET A 148 13.11 17.20 -10.64
CA MET A 148 13.99 16.90 -11.77
C MET A 148 15.07 15.90 -11.33
N GLU A 149 15.29 14.87 -12.13
CA GLU A 149 16.35 13.86 -11.93
C GLU A 149 17.13 13.69 -13.22
N ASN A 150 18.46 13.54 -13.09
CA ASN A 150 19.35 13.32 -14.22
C ASN A 150 20.10 12.00 -14.04
N MET A 151 20.50 11.38 -15.13
CA MET A 151 21.53 10.36 -15.15
C MET A 151 22.89 11.03 -15.30
N ILE A 152 23.88 10.62 -14.52
CA ILE A 152 25.25 11.12 -14.67
C ILE A 152 26.04 10.12 -15.53
N ASP A 153 26.59 10.60 -16.64
CA ASP A 153 27.60 9.87 -17.41
C ASP A 153 28.86 9.75 -16.54
N ARG A 154 29.22 8.52 -16.19
CA ARG A 154 30.31 8.25 -15.25
C ARG A 154 31.70 8.51 -15.82
N ILE A 155 31.85 8.58 -17.15
CA ILE A 155 33.12 8.84 -17.84
C ILE A 155 33.31 10.33 -17.99
N ARG A 156 32.28 11.04 -18.48
CA ARG A 156 32.35 12.49 -18.77
C ARG A 156 31.99 13.37 -17.55
N GLY A 157 31.33 12.80 -16.52
CA GLY A 157 30.90 13.54 -15.34
C GLY A 157 29.76 14.53 -15.61
N VAL A 158 29.05 14.41 -16.73
CA VAL A 158 27.98 15.32 -17.14
C VAL A 158 26.60 14.73 -16.91
N ALA A 159 25.61 15.59 -16.67
CA ALA A 159 24.21 15.19 -16.54
C ALA A 159 23.58 14.90 -17.91
N GLU A 160 22.88 13.77 -18.03
CA GLU A 160 22.18 13.33 -19.21
C GLU A 160 20.76 12.86 -18.88
N HIS A 161 19.90 12.80 -19.89
CA HIS A 161 18.54 12.28 -19.79
C HIS A 161 17.74 12.90 -18.63
N PRO A 162 17.53 14.23 -18.61
CA PRO A 162 16.69 14.86 -17.61
C PRO A 162 15.28 14.28 -17.65
N ARG A 163 14.71 13.99 -16.47
CA ARG A 163 13.36 13.48 -16.29
C ARG A 163 12.64 14.33 -15.28
N ASN A 164 11.39 14.65 -15.58
CA ASN A 164 10.52 15.40 -14.69
C ASN A 164 9.50 14.44 -14.07
N THR A 165 9.49 14.36 -12.75
CA THR A 165 8.54 13.52 -12.02
C THR A 165 7.71 14.41 -11.10
N GLU A 166 6.39 14.40 -11.33
CA GLU A 166 5.45 15.04 -10.42
C GLU A 166 5.30 14.17 -9.16
N ARG A 167 5.19 14.80 -7.99
CA ARG A 167 4.95 14.11 -6.72
C ARG A 167 4.18 15.00 -5.75
N VAL A 168 3.45 14.38 -4.84
CA VAL A 168 2.86 15.09 -3.71
C VAL A 168 3.99 15.42 -2.72
N PRO A 169 4.14 16.67 -2.25
CA PRO A 169 5.28 17.05 -1.41
C PRO A 169 5.23 16.41 -0.02
N ALA A 170 6.38 16.37 0.66
CA ALA A 170 6.48 15.98 2.06
C ALA A 170 5.60 16.89 2.95
N GLY A 171 5.10 16.35 4.07
CA GLY A 171 4.17 17.02 4.99
C GLY A 171 2.69 16.92 4.58
N ALA A 172 2.38 16.44 3.37
CA ALA A 172 1.00 16.18 2.99
C ALA A 172 0.41 15.04 3.83
N THR A 173 -0.86 15.19 4.20
CA THR A 173 -1.60 14.20 4.98
C THR A 173 -2.79 13.68 4.21
N PHE A 174 -3.05 12.37 4.32
CA PHE A 174 -4.15 11.68 3.67
C PHE A 174 -5.06 11.02 4.71
N ASP A 175 -6.35 11.05 4.46
CA ASP A 175 -7.35 10.38 5.30
C ASP A 175 -7.31 8.87 5.02
N PHE A 176 -6.77 8.11 5.95
CA PHE A 176 -6.64 6.66 5.85
C PHE A 176 -7.87 5.93 6.35
N ALA A 177 -8.34 4.93 5.61
CA ALA A 177 -9.38 4.02 6.07
C ALA A 177 -9.17 2.60 5.52
N LEU A 178 -9.35 1.61 6.39
CA LEU A 178 -9.26 0.19 6.11
C LEU A 178 -10.33 -0.54 6.90
N THR A 179 -11.04 -1.46 6.27
CA THR A 179 -12.05 -2.30 6.94
C THR A 179 -11.60 -3.76 6.94
N VAL A 180 -11.73 -4.42 8.08
CA VAL A 180 -11.44 -5.84 8.27
C VAL A 180 -12.74 -6.56 8.64
N ARG A 181 -13.20 -7.49 7.81
CA ARG A 181 -14.31 -8.39 8.12
C ARG A 181 -13.78 -9.58 8.90
N ILE A 182 -14.40 -9.89 10.04
CA ILE A 182 -14.06 -11.03 10.88
C ILE A 182 -15.16 -12.08 10.74
N HIS A 183 -14.79 -13.30 10.42
CA HIS A 183 -15.69 -14.42 10.35
C HIS A 183 -15.31 -15.45 11.41
N ASP A 184 -16.34 -16.01 12.09
CA ASP A 184 -16.16 -17.07 13.08
C ASP A 184 -15.07 -16.76 14.14
N ASP A 185 -14.97 -15.46 14.54
CA ASP A 185 -14.03 -14.93 15.55
C ASP A 185 -12.53 -15.17 15.25
N GLU A 186 -12.16 -15.25 13.95
CA GLU A 186 -10.77 -15.41 13.53
C GLU A 186 -9.89 -14.20 13.95
N ASP A 187 -8.66 -14.48 14.36
CA ASP A 187 -7.68 -13.43 14.71
C ASP A 187 -6.80 -13.08 13.48
N LEU A 188 -7.06 -11.92 12.90
CA LEU A 188 -6.35 -11.41 11.72
C LEU A 188 -5.62 -10.09 11.97
N LEU A 189 -5.88 -9.43 13.11
CA LEU A 189 -5.42 -8.07 13.35
C LEU A 189 -3.90 -7.98 13.47
N ALA A 190 -3.25 -8.99 14.04
CA ALA A 190 -1.79 -9.03 14.16
C ALA A 190 -1.12 -8.90 12.77
N THR A 191 -1.57 -9.67 11.77
CA THR A 191 -1.04 -9.60 10.40
C THR A 191 -1.35 -8.26 9.74
N VAL A 192 -2.50 -7.63 10.05
CA VAL A 192 -2.82 -6.28 9.55
C VAL A 192 -1.84 -5.26 10.11
N TYR A 193 -1.59 -5.26 11.43
CA TYR A 193 -0.61 -4.37 12.05
C TYR A 193 0.80 -4.56 11.47
N GLU A 194 1.22 -5.80 11.25
CA GLU A 194 2.50 -6.09 10.58
C GLU A 194 2.57 -5.45 9.18
N GLY A 195 1.51 -5.57 8.40
CA GLY A 195 1.44 -4.97 7.07
C GLY A 195 1.52 -3.44 7.10
N LEU A 196 0.83 -2.80 8.04
CA LEU A 196 0.88 -1.34 8.24
C LEU A 196 2.28 -0.90 8.70
N LYS A 197 2.92 -1.66 9.60
CA LYS A 197 4.29 -1.38 10.06
C LYS A 197 5.32 -1.52 8.94
N LEU A 198 5.21 -2.56 8.12
CA LEU A 198 6.06 -2.75 6.94
C LEU A 198 5.90 -1.60 5.94
N LEU A 199 4.69 -1.05 5.78
CA LEU A 199 4.44 0.11 4.93
C LEU A 199 5.21 1.34 5.43
N GLU A 200 5.19 1.64 6.74
CA GLU A 200 5.98 2.75 7.31
C GLU A 200 7.49 2.59 7.09
N LEU A 201 8.00 1.36 7.21
CA LEU A 201 9.43 1.08 7.07
C LEU A 201 9.91 1.13 5.62
N THR A 202 9.08 0.71 4.67
CA THR A 202 9.48 0.54 3.26
C THR A 202 8.94 1.61 2.31
N GLY A 203 7.90 2.35 2.75
CA GLY A 203 7.27 3.39 1.94
C GLY A 203 6.28 2.89 0.89
N LEU A 204 5.69 3.84 0.15
CA LEU A 204 4.61 3.66 -0.82
C LEU A 204 4.98 4.30 -2.17
N GLY A 205 4.37 3.82 -3.26
CA GLY A 205 4.54 4.37 -4.59
C GLY A 205 5.85 3.99 -5.27
N GLY A 206 6.18 4.70 -6.33
CA GLY A 206 7.36 4.49 -7.14
C GLY A 206 8.61 5.17 -6.59
N SER A 207 9.77 4.75 -7.12
CA SER A 207 11.06 5.40 -6.84
C SER A 207 11.52 5.40 -5.37
N GLY A 208 11.08 4.40 -4.59
CA GLY A 208 11.43 4.29 -3.17
C GLY A 208 12.94 4.25 -2.90
N SER A 209 13.72 3.57 -3.74
CA SER A 209 15.19 3.54 -3.66
C SER A 209 15.86 4.90 -3.88
N ARG A 210 15.11 5.88 -4.43
CA ARG A 210 15.56 7.27 -4.62
C ARG A 210 14.97 8.23 -3.57
N GLY A 211 14.45 7.67 -2.46
CA GLY A 211 13.96 8.45 -1.32
C GLY A 211 12.54 8.99 -1.46
N TYR A 212 11.72 8.41 -2.36
CA TYR A 212 10.30 8.77 -2.48
C TYR A 212 9.43 7.94 -1.56
N GLY A 213 8.28 8.49 -1.21
CA GLY A 213 7.16 7.75 -0.65
C GLY A 213 7.33 7.20 0.76
N LYS A 214 8.27 7.73 1.57
CA LYS A 214 8.31 7.39 2.98
C LYS A 214 7.09 7.97 3.67
N VAL A 215 6.34 7.11 4.36
CA VAL A 215 5.10 7.46 5.06
C VAL A 215 5.19 7.11 6.54
N LYS A 216 4.33 7.74 7.35
CA LYS A 216 4.08 7.37 8.74
C LYS A 216 2.60 7.59 9.08
N PHE A 217 2.07 6.83 10.00
CA PHE A 217 0.76 7.13 10.58
C PHE A 217 0.93 8.26 11.61
N ALA A 218 0.33 9.43 11.35
CA ALA A 218 0.27 10.53 12.31
C ALA A 218 -0.81 10.29 13.35
N SER A 219 -1.85 9.52 13.01
CA SER A 219 -2.85 8.96 13.93
C SER A 219 -3.37 7.64 13.36
N LEU A 220 -3.73 6.70 14.22
CA LEU A 220 -4.35 5.44 13.85
C LEU A 220 -5.34 5.02 14.92
N ASN A 221 -6.59 4.77 14.53
CA ASN A 221 -7.64 4.32 15.43
C ASN A 221 -8.22 3.00 14.91
N LEU A 222 -8.58 2.11 15.82
CA LEU A 222 -9.36 0.90 15.56
C LEU A 222 -10.70 1.03 16.28
N ASP A 223 -11.79 1.10 15.52
CA ASP A 223 -13.16 1.27 16.03
C ASP A 223 -13.30 2.49 16.98
N GLY A 224 -12.52 3.56 16.71
CA GLY A 224 -12.50 4.79 17.50
C GLY A 224 -11.50 4.84 18.65
N ALA A 225 -10.89 3.71 19.03
CA ALA A 225 -9.80 3.68 20.02
C ALA A 225 -8.45 3.95 19.34
N ASP A 226 -7.63 4.81 19.94
CA ASP A 226 -6.25 5.05 19.46
C ASP A 226 -5.41 3.77 19.61
N VAL A 227 -4.75 3.37 18.52
CA VAL A 227 -3.91 2.17 18.44
C VAL A 227 -2.53 2.45 17.82
N LEU A 228 -2.11 3.72 17.84
CA LEU A 228 -0.81 4.10 17.29
C LEU A 228 0.35 3.47 18.06
N ASP A 229 0.21 3.36 19.38
CA ASP A 229 1.20 2.70 20.24
C ASP A 229 1.28 1.19 19.99
N GLU A 230 0.17 0.53 19.68
CA GLU A 230 0.15 -0.89 19.28
C GLU A 230 0.91 -1.09 17.97
N LEU A 231 0.70 -0.20 16.97
CA LEU A 231 1.46 -0.22 15.74
C LEU A 231 2.96 0.00 16.00
N ALA A 232 3.32 0.92 16.90
CA ALA A 232 4.72 1.20 17.25
C ALA A 232 5.43 -0.02 17.87
N LYS A 233 4.71 -0.82 18.66
CA LYS A 233 5.24 -2.02 19.35
C LYS A 233 5.38 -3.26 18.45
N VAL A 234 4.84 -3.22 17.21
CA VAL A 234 4.96 -4.36 16.29
C VAL A 234 6.42 -4.70 16.05
N ASN A 235 6.82 -5.89 16.48
CA ASN A 235 8.15 -6.44 16.28
C ASN A 235 8.17 -7.30 15.02
N LEU A 236 8.98 -6.92 14.04
CA LEU A 236 9.14 -7.65 12.79
C LEU A 236 10.31 -8.65 12.81
N ALA A 237 11.08 -8.69 13.90
CA ALA A 237 12.31 -9.48 14.01
C ALA A 237 12.09 -10.99 14.20
N GLU A 238 10.88 -11.44 14.49
CA GLU A 238 10.56 -12.87 14.70
C GLU A 238 10.33 -13.65 13.39
N ALA A 239 10.65 -13.06 12.24
CA ALA A 239 10.38 -13.65 10.92
C ALA A 239 11.63 -13.76 10.03
N VAL A 240 12.80 -13.96 10.63
CA VAL A 240 14.05 -14.30 9.89
C VAL A 240 14.57 -15.62 10.36
#